data_f6308d3b33ba02fc1647e03415dee14a
#
_entry.id   f6308d3b33ba02fc1647e03415dee14a
#
_cell.length_a   1.000
_cell.length_b   1.000
_cell.length_c   1.000
_cell.angle_alpha   90.00
_cell.angle_beta   90.00
_cell.angle_gamma   90.00
#
_symmetry.space_group_name_H-M   'P 1'
#
loop_
_entity.id
_entity.type
_entity.pdbx_description
1 polymer ?
#
loop_
_entity_poly.entity_id
_entity_poly.type
_entity_poly.pdbx_seq_one_letter_code
_entity_poly.pdbx_strand_id
1 'polypeptide(L)'
;SVGNNQLTEEVRELVDAKRFDRLISLGGLSFDLIDYYKAYGLDVVRIVGANLFDASRMINDWQIEQGLAPEGEAVISSIWSLYDILAVGAYAGLHHAFIWLEDSQSLDSVANIMDFVANHATNIETLTFVGGETRSNKNDQELLGKALEAARAIQACD
;
A
#
# COMPACT_ATOMS: atom_id res chain seq x y z
N SER A 1 13.46 18.31 -2.23
CA SER A 1 12.95 19.37 -3.04
C SER A 1 11.44 19.30 -3.10
N VAL A 2 10.87 20.30 -2.57
CA VAL A 2 9.48 20.66 -2.51
C VAL A 2 8.72 20.25 -3.76
N GLY A 3 7.71 19.44 -3.54
CA GLY A 3 6.80 19.05 -4.56
C GLY A 3 6.22 20.22 -5.32
N ASN A 4 6.66 20.33 -6.52
CA ASN A 4 5.77 20.81 -7.53
C ASN A 4 4.73 19.70 -7.70
N ASN A 5 3.53 19.94 -7.21
CA ASN A 5 2.34 19.14 -7.53
C ASN A 5 1.99 19.23 -9.02
N GLN A 6 2.98 19.36 -9.87
CA GLN A 6 2.87 19.43 -11.31
C GLN A 6 3.40 18.13 -11.89
N LEU A 7 2.62 17.52 -12.73
CA LEU A 7 3.10 16.41 -13.53
C LEU A 7 4.20 16.90 -14.47
N THR A 8 5.18 16.04 -14.72
CA THR A 8 6.17 16.32 -15.75
C THR A 8 5.50 16.43 -17.12
N GLU A 9 6.15 17.08 -18.04
CA GLU A 9 5.60 17.27 -19.39
C GLU A 9 5.33 15.94 -20.09
N GLU A 10 6.23 14.97 -19.90
CA GLU A 10 6.09 13.62 -20.46
C GLU A 10 4.84 12.90 -19.94
N VAL A 11 4.55 13.01 -18.63
CA VAL A 11 3.33 12.41 -18.04
C VAL A 11 2.09 13.12 -18.56
N ARG A 12 2.15 14.46 -18.73
CA ARG A 12 1.06 15.23 -19.29
C ARG A 12 0.77 14.82 -20.74
N GLU A 13 1.80 14.68 -21.58
CA GLU A 13 1.65 14.20 -22.95
C GLU A 13 1.01 12.81 -23.02
N LEU A 14 1.37 11.91 -22.10
CA LEU A 14 0.77 10.58 -22.03
C LEU A 14 -0.72 10.62 -21.68
N VAL A 15 -1.12 11.53 -20.80
CA VAL A 15 -2.53 11.74 -20.42
C VAL A 15 -3.29 12.41 -21.57
N ASP A 16 -2.72 13.44 -22.20
CA ASP A 16 -3.32 14.17 -23.31
C ASP A 16 -3.51 13.27 -24.54
N ALA A 17 -2.65 12.28 -24.73
CA ALA A 17 -2.80 11.26 -25.76
C ALA A 17 -3.94 10.26 -25.49
N LYS A 18 -4.69 10.41 -24.39
CA LYS A 18 -5.82 9.54 -23.97
C LYS A 18 -5.49 8.04 -23.99
N ARG A 19 -4.28 7.72 -23.54
CA ARG A 19 -3.84 6.32 -23.43
C ARG A 19 -4.34 5.62 -22.16
N PHE A 20 -5.02 6.36 -21.28
CA PHE A 20 -5.53 5.90 -20.01
C PHE A 20 -6.95 6.42 -19.81
N ASP A 21 -7.79 5.58 -19.23
CA ASP A 21 -9.14 5.95 -18.82
C ASP A 21 -9.21 6.32 -17.33
N ARG A 22 -8.20 5.92 -16.55
CA ARG A 22 -8.13 6.13 -15.11
C ARG A 22 -6.77 6.65 -14.67
N LEU A 23 -6.78 7.58 -13.72
CA LEU A 23 -5.61 8.11 -13.03
C LEU A 23 -5.73 7.76 -11.54
N ILE A 24 -4.78 7.00 -11.01
CA ILE A 24 -4.69 6.70 -9.58
C ILE A 24 -3.58 7.56 -8.99
N SER A 25 -3.96 8.51 -8.13
CA SER A 25 -3.02 9.37 -7.42
C SER A 25 -2.74 8.85 -6.03
N LEU A 26 -1.51 8.42 -5.79
CA LEU A 26 -1.01 8.05 -4.48
C LEU A 26 -0.34 9.26 -3.84
N GLY A 27 -1.00 9.89 -2.86
CA GLY A 27 -0.51 11.08 -2.19
C GLY A 27 -1.13 12.39 -2.69
N GLY A 28 -0.41 13.49 -2.45
CA GLY A 28 -0.93 14.85 -2.54
C GLY A 28 -0.99 15.45 -3.95
N LEU A 29 -1.77 14.91 -4.84
CA LEU A 29 -2.11 15.65 -6.06
C LEU A 29 -2.97 16.87 -5.72
N SER A 30 -2.67 18.05 -6.30
CA SER A 30 -3.45 19.26 -6.05
C SER A 30 -4.87 19.12 -6.61
N PHE A 31 -5.82 19.81 -5.99
CA PHE A 31 -7.21 19.80 -6.45
C PHE A 31 -7.35 20.34 -7.88
N ASP A 32 -6.59 21.38 -8.24
CA ASP A 32 -6.59 21.94 -9.58
C ASP A 32 -6.19 20.92 -10.65
N LEU A 33 -5.21 20.06 -10.35
CA LEU A 33 -4.81 18.99 -11.27
C LEU A 33 -5.85 17.86 -11.33
N ILE A 34 -6.50 17.55 -10.22
CA ILE A 34 -7.59 16.58 -10.19
C ILE A 34 -8.73 17.06 -11.08
N ASP A 35 -9.15 18.32 -10.92
CA ASP A 35 -10.22 18.90 -11.71
C ASP A 35 -9.85 19.00 -13.18
N TYR A 36 -8.60 19.34 -13.49
CA TYR A 36 -8.06 19.33 -14.85
C TYR A 36 -8.23 17.94 -15.50
N TYR A 37 -7.78 16.86 -14.83
CA TYR A 37 -7.87 15.52 -15.42
C TYR A 37 -9.30 14.98 -15.50
N LYS A 38 -10.15 15.31 -14.54
CA LYS A 38 -11.60 15.02 -14.62
C LYS A 38 -12.25 15.71 -15.81
N ALA A 39 -11.87 16.97 -16.08
CA ALA A 39 -12.37 17.71 -17.26
C ALA A 39 -11.92 17.07 -18.59
N TYR A 40 -10.80 16.35 -18.60
CA TYR A 40 -10.35 15.55 -19.75
C TYR A 40 -11.11 14.21 -19.90
N GLY A 41 -11.98 13.88 -18.94
CA GLY A 41 -12.78 12.66 -18.95
C GLY A 41 -12.12 11.46 -18.33
N LEU A 42 -11.05 11.66 -17.52
CA LEU A 42 -10.42 10.59 -16.77
C LEU A 42 -11.18 10.31 -15.47
N ASP A 43 -11.30 9.03 -15.13
CA ASP A 43 -11.67 8.59 -13.79
C ASP A 43 -10.48 8.82 -12.85
N VAL A 44 -10.60 9.77 -11.91
CA VAL A 44 -9.51 10.14 -11.01
C VAL A 44 -9.79 9.60 -9.62
N VAL A 45 -9.00 8.62 -9.21
CA VAL A 45 -8.98 8.07 -7.86
C VAL A 45 -7.83 8.71 -7.09
N ARG A 46 -8.12 9.23 -5.90
CA ARG A 46 -7.12 9.85 -5.02
C ARG A 46 -7.05 9.10 -3.70
N ILE A 47 -5.88 8.53 -3.40
CA ILE A 47 -5.61 7.83 -2.14
C ILE A 47 -4.58 8.64 -1.35
N VAL A 48 -5.01 9.20 -0.23
CA VAL A 48 -4.18 10.06 0.63
C VAL A 48 -4.39 9.70 2.07
N GLY A 49 -3.39 9.08 2.67
CA GLY A 49 -3.36 8.79 4.09
C GLY A 49 -2.86 9.97 4.93
N ALA A 50 -3.11 9.92 6.22
CA ALA A 50 -2.60 10.89 7.20
C ALA A 50 -1.07 10.83 7.32
N ASN A 51 -0.49 9.67 7.10
CA ASN A 51 0.93 9.40 7.02
C ASN A 51 1.21 8.26 6.01
N LEU A 52 2.48 7.87 5.87
CA LEU A 52 2.90 6.84 4.93
C LEU A 52 2.27 5.47 5.22
N PHE A 53 2.11 5.12 6.50
CA PHE A 53 1.57 3.83 6.93
C PHE A 53 0.06 3.75 6.67
N ASP A 54 -0.67 4.82 6.99
CA ASP A 54 -2.09 4.94 6.68
C ASP A 54 -2.33 4.94 5.16
N ALA A 55 -1.49 5.63 4.38
CA ALA A 55 -1.56 5.58 2.93
C ALA A 55 -1.34 4.15 2.38
N SER A 56 -0.39 3.40 2.94
CA SER A 56 -0.16 2.00 2.58
C SER A 56 -1.39 1.13 2.86
N ARG A 57 -2.01 1.30 4.03
CA ARG A 57 -3.27 0.61 4.37
C ARG A 57 -4.39 0.96 3.38
N MET A 58 -4.61 2.24 3.13
CA MET A 58 -5.67 2.69 2.22
C MET A 58 -5.48 2.19 0.78
N ILE A 59 -4.24 2.04 0.31
CA ILE A 59 -3.95 1.47 -1.01
C ILE A 59 -4.36 0.00 -1.04
N ASN A 60 -4.03 -0.76 -0.01
CA ASN A 60 -4.36 -2.17 0.08
C ASN A 60 -5.89 -2.38 0.22
N ASP A 61 -6.57 -1.60 1.07
CA ASP A 61 -8.04 -1.61 1.18
C ASP A 61 -8.69 -1.31 -0.19
N TRP A 62 -8.20 -0.29 -0.89
CA TRP A 62 -8.69 0.06 -2.22
C TRP A 62 -8.48 -1.07 -3.25
N GLN A 63 -7.36 -1.77 -3.21
CA GLN A 63 -7.11 -2.92 -4.09
C GLN A 63 -8.13 -4.04 -3.86
N ILE A 64 -8.48 -4.30 -2.61
CA ILE A 64 -9.51 -5.28 -2.24
C ILE A 64 -10.88 -4.83 -2.78
N GLU A 65 -11.28 -3.59 -2.51
CA GLU A 65 -12.55 -3.03 -2.97
C GLU A 65 -12.72 -3.06 -4.50
N GLN A 66 -11.62 -2.90 -5.24
CA GLN A 66 -11.63 -2.96 -6.71
C GLN A 66 -11.57 -4.40 -7.26
N GLY A 67 -11.51 -5.41 -6.41
CA GLY A 67 -11.30 -6.79 -6.84
C GLY A 67 -9.91 -7.04 -7.44
N LEU A 68 -8.95 -6.16 -7.16
CA LEU A 68 -7.55 -6.26 -7.57
C LEU A 68 -6.70 -6.91 -6.48
N ALA A 69 -7.36 -7.33 -5.38
CA ALA A 69 -6.68 -7.90 -4.23
C ALA A 69 -5.86 -9.12 -4.64
N PRO A 70 -4.59 -9.12 -4.36
CA PRO A 70 -3.76 -10.28 -4.55
C PRO A 70 -4.22 -11.41 -3.64
N GLU A 71 -3.94 -12.62 -4.05
CA GLU A 71 -4.28 -13.80 -3.26
C GLU A 71 -3.13 -14.12 -2.29
N GLY A 72 -3.42 -13.97 -1.01
CA GLY A 72 -2.73 -14.74 0.03
C GLY A 72 -1.45 -14.20 0.61
N GLU A 73 -0.68 -13.33 -0.02
CA GLU A 73 0.61 -12.87 0.51
C GLU A 73 0.64 -11.38 0.83
N ALA A 74 1.12 -11.03 2.03
CA ALA A 74 1.46 -9.67 2.41
C ALA A 74 2.97 -9.56 2.64
N VAL A 75 3.64 -8.69 1.89
CA VAL A 75 5.08 -8.45 1.99
C VAL A 75 5.31 -7.20 2.80
N ILE A 76 6.04 -7.34 3.89
CA ILE A 76 6.33 -6.27 4.84
C ILE A 76 7.79 -5.87 4.67
N SER A 77 8.04 -4.59 4.41
CA SER A 77 9.39 -4.04 4.24
C SER A 77 9.61 -2.80 5.07
N SER A 78 10.81 -2.68 5.63
CA SER A 78 11.19 -1.51 6.42
C SER A 78 11.37 -0.26 5.54
N ILE A 79 10.80 0.87 5.98
CA ILE A 79 10.98 2.18 5.32
C ILE A 79 12.43 2.67 5.32
N TRP A 80 13.29 2.10 6.16
CA TRP A 80 14.69 2.49 6.31
C TRP A 80 15.63 1.86 5.28
N SER A 81 15.11 1.00 4.41
CA SER A 81 15.89 0.36 3.34
C SER A 81 15.27 0.59 1.97
N LEU A 82 15.74 1.62 1.28
CA LEU A 82 15.27 1.94 -0.07
C LEU A 82 15.47 0.77 -1.05
N TYR A 83 16.57 0.03 -0.91
CA TYR A 83 16.87 -1.10 -1.78
C TYR A 83 15.89 -2.26 -1.59
N ASP A 84 15.52 -2.53 -0.32
CA ASP A 84 14.53 -3.57 0.00
C ASP A 84 13.15 -3.18 -0.54
N ILE A 85 12.74 -1.91 -0.37
CA ILE A 85 11.46 -1.40 -0.90
C ILE A 85 11.39 -1.54 -2.43
N LEU A 86 12.47 -1.21 -3.15
CA LEU A 86 12.51 -1.35 -4.61
C LEU A 86 12.41 -2.82 -5.04
N ALA A 87 13.09 -3.72 -4.32
CA ALA A 87 13.02 -5.15 -4.57
C ALA A 87 11.62 -5.72 -4.29
N VAL A 88 10.99 -5.27 -3.19
CA VAL A 88 9.63 -5.66 -2.81
C VAL A 88 8.62 -5.28 -3.87
N GLY A 89 8.74 -4.11 -4.49
CA GLY A 89 7.83 -3.70 -5.56
C GLY A 89 7.82 -4.67 -6.74
N ALA A 90 9.00 -5.11 -7.19
CA ALA A 90 9.13 -6.08 -8.27
C ALA A 90 8.61 -7.47 -7.85
N TYR A 91 8.95 -7.91 -6.64
CA TYR A 91 8.50 -9.17 -6.08
C TYR A 91 6.98 -9.22 -5.95
N ALA A 92 6.38 -8.21 -5.30
CA ALA A 92 4.95 -8.15 -5.07
C ALA A 92 4.15 -8.09 -6.38
N GLY A 93 4.65 -7.37 -7.40
CA GLY A 93 4.04 -7.35 -8.72
C GLY A 93 4.04 -8.72 -9.41
N LEU A 94 5.09 -9.53 -9.21
CA LEU A 94 5.19 -10.89 -9.78
C LEU A 94 4.31 -11.89 -9.01
N HIS A 95 4.21 -11.74 -7.69
CA HIS A 95 3.50 -12.66 -6.79
C HIS A 95 2.08 -12.20 -6.45
N HIS A 96 1.65 -11.06 -7.00
CA HIS A 96 0.36 -10.45 -6.66
C HIS A 96 0.18 -10.23 -5.15
N ALA A 97 1.25 -9.81 -4.46
CA ALA A 97 1.26 -9.64 -3.02
C ALA A 97 0.91 -8.22 -2.60
N PHE A 98 0.29 -8.07 -1.43
CA PHE A 98 0.14 -6.77 -0.77
C PHE A 98 1.50 -6.23 -0.32
N ILE A 99 1.70 -4.92 -0.40
CA ILE A 99 2.91 -4.27 0.10
C ILE A 99 2.58 -3.46 1.34
N TRP A 100 3.33 -3.71 2.41
CA TRP A 100 3.28 -2.95 3.63
C TRP A 100 4.63 -2.32 3.93
N LEU A 101 4.57 -1.06 4.33
CA LEU A 101 5.74 -0.34 4.83
C LEU A 101 5.72 -0.35 6.35
N GLU A 102 6.82 -0.76 6.95
CA GLU A 102 6.99 -0.90 8.40
C GLU A 102 8.07 0.05 8.91
N ASP A 103 7.80 0.62 10.08
CA ASP A 103 8.79 1.21 10.97
C ASP A 103 8.60 0.63 12.36
N SER A 104 9.51 -0.25 12.78
CA SER A 104 9.47 -0.90 14.09
C SER A 104 9.58 0.05 15.28
N GLN A 105 9.92 1.31 15.04
CA GLN A 105 9.96 2.36 16.06
C GLN A 105 8.68 3.20 16.11
N SER A 106 7.75 2.97 15.18
CA SER A 106 6.51 3.72 15.06
C SER A 106 5.30 2.87 15.47
N LEU A 107 4.63 3.29 16.54
CA LEU A 107 3.37 2.66 16.95
C LEU A 107 2.29 2.78 15.86
N ASP A 108 2.28 3.89 15.11
CA ASP A 108 1.34 4.09 14.01
C ASP A 108 1.54 3.06 12.89
N SER A 109 2.81 2.70 12.61
CA SER A 109 3.12 1.66 11.63
C SER A 109 2.52 0.33 12.04
N VAL A 110 2.82 -0.13 13.25
CA VAL A 110 2.35 -1.42 13.77
C VAL A 110 0.82 -1.43 13.87
N ALA A 111 0.21 -0.36 14.36
CA ALA A 111 -1.25 -0.26 14.50
C ALA A 111 -1.96 -0.36 13.14
N ASN A 112 -1.48 0.32 12.10
CA ASN A 112 -2.08 0.25 10.77
C ASN A 112 -1.98 -1.16 10.15
N ILE A 113 -0.86 -1.85 10.32
CA ILE A 113 -0.71 -3.23 9.82
C ILE A 113 -1.64 -4.17 10.61
N MET A 114 -1.72 -4.03 11.93
CA MET A 114 -2.59 -4.85 12.75
C MET A 114 -4.07 -4.65 12.41
N ASP A 115 -4.49 -3.41 12.19
CA ASP A 115 -5.87 -3.09 11.79
C ASP A 115 -6.22 -3.75 10.46
N PHE A 116 -5.34 -3.66 9.48
CA PHE A 116 -5.56 -4.33 8.20
C PHE A 116 -5.61 -5.86 8.35
N VAL A 117 -4.65 -6.45 9.06
CA VAL A 117 -4.62 -7.90 9.28
C VAL A 117 -5.89 -8.38 9.98
N ALA A 118 -6.39 -7.62 10.97
CA ALA A 118 -7.63 -7.95 11.66
C ALA A 118 -8.85 -7.90 10.73
N ASN A 119 -8.92 -6.90 9.85
CA ASN A 119 -10.08 -6.71 8.97
C ASN A 119 -10.06 -7.61 7.72
N HIS A 120 -8.88 -8.06 7.28
CA HIS A 120 -8.68 -8.79 6.02
C HIS A 120 -7.96 -10.13 6.18
N ALA A 121 -8.05 -10.75 7.35
CA ALA A 121 -7.32 -11.99 7.66
C ALA A 121 -7.62 -13.14 6.70
N THR A 122 -8.82 -13.17 6.11
CA THR A 122 -9.21 -14.16 5.09
C THR A 122 -8.51 -13.96 3.75
N ASN A 123 -8.03 -12.75 3.47
CA ASN A 123 -7.33 -12.40 2.23
C ASN A 123 -5.81 -12.55 2.34
N ILE A 124 -5.29 -12.85 3.55
CA ILE A 124 -3.86 -12.96 3.80
C ILE A 124 -3.55 -14.38 4.26
N GLU A 125 -2.78 -15.12 3.49
CA GLU A 125 -2.33 -16.46 3.89
C GLU A 125 -0.94 -16.43 4.51
N THR A 126 -0.07 -15.57 4.01
CA THR A 126 1.34 -15.52 4.38
C THR A 126 1.80 -14.09 4.65
N LEU A 127 2.61 -13.92 5.68
CA LEU A 127 3.36 -12.69 5.95
C LEU A 127 4.83 -12.92 5.61
N THR A 128 5.33 -12.18 4.62
CA THR A 128 6.73 -12.24 4.20
C THR A 128 7.44 -10.96 4.61
N PHE A 129 8.47 -11.06 5.44
CA PHE A 129 9.27 -9.92 5.90
C PHE A 129 10.53 -9.79 5.06
N VAL A 130 10.72 -8.62 4.45
CA VAL A 130 11.89 -8.32 3.62
C VAL A 130 12.75 -7.27 4.31
N GLY A 131 14.01 -7.62 4.53
CA GLY A 131 15.02 -6.80 5.21
C GLY A 131 15.79 -7.58 6.26
N GLY A 132 16.90 -7.00 6.73
CA GLY A 132 17.72 -7.62 7.77
C GLY A 132 17.04 -7.57 9.16
N GLU A 133 17.39 -8.50 10.05
CA GLU A 133 16.86 -8.58 11.43
C GLU A 133 17.02 -7.28 12.26
N THR A 134 17.94 -6.42 11.87
CA THR A 134 18.16 -5.10 12.49
C THR A 134 17.12 -4.06 12.05
N ARG A 135 16.33 -4.35 11.04
CA ARG A 135 15.37 -3.43 10.42
C ARG A 135 13.93 -3.86 10.58
N SER A 136 13.68 -5.16 10.71
CA SER A 136 12.38 -5.71 11.07
C SER A 136 12.54 -6.43 12.41
N ASN A 137 11.87 -5.91 13.43
CA ASN A 137 12.01 -6.43 14.80
C ASN A 137 11.32 -7.81 14.91
N LYS A 138 12.02 -8.80 15.47
CA LYS A 138 11.45 -10.14 15.69
C LYS A 138 10.15 -10.10 16.51
N ASN A 139 10.06 -9.19 17.47
CA ASN A 139 8.86 -9.05 18.28
C ASN A 139 7.65 -8.59 17.43
N ASP A 140 7.86 -7.70 16.45
CA ASP A 140 6.80 -7.24 15.56
C ASP A 140 6.37 -8.36 14.60
N GLN A 141 7.32 -9.14 14.10
CA GLN A 141 7.03 -10.33 13.28
C GLN A 141 6.17 -11.35 14.04
N GLU A 142 6.53 -11.65 15.29
CA GLU A 142 5.75 -12.54 16.15
C GLU A 142 4.37 -11.98 16.48
N LEU A 143 4.29 -10.67 16.76
CA LEU A 143 3.04 -9.98 17.06
C LEU A 143 2.08 -10.02 15.88
N LEU A 144 2.56 -9.70 14.69
CA LEU A 144 1.76 -9.72 13.47
C LEU A 144 1.32 -11.14 13.09
N GLY A 145 2.19 -12.14 13.25
CA GLY A 145 1.84 -13.54 13.06
C GLY A 145 0.71 -13.98 14.01
N LYS A 146 0.81 -13.66 15.29
CA LYS A 146 -0.24 -13.96 16.28
C LYS A 146 -1.54 -13.21 16.00
N ALA A 147 -1.46 -11.95 15.55
CA ALA A 147 -2.64 -11.18 15.18
C ALA A 147 -3.38 -11.80 14.00
N LEU A 148 -2.65 -12.26 12.98
CA LEU A 148 -3.22 -12.96 11.84
C LEU A 148 -3.91 -14.28 12.24
N GLU A 149 -3.27 -15.09 13.06
CA GLU A 149 -3.84 -16.34 13.56
C GLU A 149 -5.11 -16.11 14.40
N ALA A 150 -5.08 -15.10 15.28
CA ALA A 150 -6.23 -14.75 16.12
C ALA A 150 -7.41 -14.24 15.28
N ALA A 151 -7.15 -13.37 14.30
CA ALA A 151 -8.19 -12.84 13.43
C ALA A 151 -8.85 -13.94 12.58
N ARG A 152 -8.08 -14.89 12.04
CA ARG A 152 -8.60 -16.07 11.33
C ARG A 152 -9.46 -16.95 12.21
N ALA A 153 -9.04 -17.18 13.46
CA ALA A 153 -9.81 -17.98 14.40
C ALA A 153 -11.18 -17.37 14.71
N ILE A 154 -11.27 -16.03 14.82
CA ILE A 154 -12.52 -15.32 15.04
C ILE A 154 -13.43 -15.44 13.80
N GLN A 155 -12.89 -15.17 12.60
CA GLN A 155 -13.65 -15.21 11.34
C GLN A 155 -14.12 -16.63 10.96
N ALA A 156 -13.47 -17.68 11.45
CA ALA A 156 -13.89 -19.06 11.24
C ALA A 156 -15.05 -19.50 12.15
N CYS A 157 -15.42 -18.68 13.15
CA CYS A 157 -16.51 -18.95 14.08
C CYS A 157 -17.85 -18.31 13.67
N ASP A 158 -17.82 -17.41 12.67
CA ASP A 158 -18.99 -16.73 12.10
C ASP A 158 -19.47 -17.48 10.84
#